data_16f5d661736401b78be0470f3e7d75b9
#
_entry.id   16f5d661736401b78be0470f3e7d75b9
#
_cell.length_a   1.000
_cell.length_b   1.000
_cell.length_c   1.000
_cell.angle_alpha   90.00
_cell.angle_beta   90.00
_cell.angle_gamma   90.00
#
_symmetry.space_group_name_H-M   'P 1'
#
loop_
_entity.id
_entity.type
_entity.pdbx_description
1 polymer ?
#
loop_
_entity_poly.entity_id
_entity_poly.type
_entity_poly.pdbx_seq_one_letter_code
_entity_poly.pdbx_strand_id
1 'polypeptide(L)'
;LSLRTQEDYLVKMRQAFAAFLVEKEMYDEAKTEIEIVVDTRQKKQWGIPRQIAGWKEESWYQSAEAKRNNKDLYSKYRGKAEEILFRGFPEVVVVVEFVNTNRKMINFVKDRHTKGFFKYSGLIDRPVVGDILSVRFNGEIQNDFNKALTVRKCQDDVETELLKSFEGTFQQMSGKDFGFCDHVFIDAGILNNLDLANGDHIHGKAIISYNNRRKEWGWKAIKIES
;
A
#
# COMPACT_ATOMS: atom_id res chain seq x y z
N LEU A 1 7.18 15.59 -0.48
CA LEU A 1 6.67 16.12 0.80
C LEU A 1 7.66 15.75 1.91
N SER A 2 8.50 16.69 2.33
CA SER A 2 9.37 16.49 3.49
C SER A 2 8.51 16.61 4.75
N LEU A 3 8.19 15.48 5.37
CA LEU A 3 7.55 15.43 6.69
C LEU A 3 8.66 15.52 7.74
N ARG A 4 8.85 16.71 8.31
CA ARG A 4 9.96 16.97 9.23
C ARG A 4 9.74 16.35 10.62
N THR A 5 8.50 16.26 11.06
CA THR A 5 8.12 15.73 12.38
C THR A 5 6.75 15.05 12.33
N GLN A 6 6.40 14.30 13.39
CA GLN A 6 5.05 13.75 13.55
C GLN A 6 3.99 14.86 13.65
N GLU A 7 4.31 15.99 14.27
CA GLU A 7 3.40 17.14 14.35
C GLU A 7 3.15 17.77 12.98
N ASP A 8 4.18 17.93 12.15
CA ASP A 8 4.04 18.43 10.76
C ASP A 8 3.12 17.51 9.94
N TYR A 9 3.25 16.19 10.11
CA TYR A 9 2.36 15.22 9.50
C TYR A 9 0.90 15.43 9.95
N LEU A 10 0.67 15.53 11.26
CA LEU A 10 -0.68 15.72 11.80
C LEU A 10 -1.34 17.02 11.31
N VAL A 11 -0.58 18.12 11.25
CA VAL A 11 -1.09 19.40 10.74
C VAL A 11 -1.42 19.31 9.25
N LYS A 12 -0.58 18.65 8.44
CA LYS A 12 -0.85 18.43 7.02
C LYS A 12 -2.05 17.51 6.78
N MET A 13 -2.22 16.48 7.63
CA MET A 13 -3.41 15.63 7.59
C MET A 13 -4.70 16.39 7.89
N ARG A 14 -4.69 17.29 8.88
CA ARG A 14 -5.84 18.15 9.17
C ARG A 14 -6.12 19.13 8.03
N GLN A 15 -5.08 19.69 7.41
CA GLN A 15 -5.25 20.52 6.23
C GLN A 15 -5.87 19.74 5.06
N ALA A 16 -5.42 18.52 4.82
CA ALA A 16 -5.99 17.65 3.79
C ALA A 16 -7.45 17.28 4.11
N PHE A 17 -7.75 17.06 5.39
CA PHE A 17 -9.11 16.82 5.83
C PHE A 17 -10.01 18.05 5.64
N ALA A 18 -9.52 19.25 5.96
CA ALA A 18 -10.23 20.50 5.65
C ALA A 18 -10.51 20.62 4.14
N ALA A 19 -9.53 20.28 3.27
CA ALA A 19 -9.73 20.28 1.83
C ALA A 19 -10.84 19.30 1.40
N PHE A 20 -10.86 18.09 1.96
CA PHE A 20 -11.95 17.13 1.74
C PHE A 20 -13.32 17.68 2.15
N LEU A 21 -13.40 18.34 3.30
CA LEU A 21 -14.65 18.91 3.79
C LEU A 21 -15.14 20.06 2.90
N VAL A 22 -14.23 20.91 2.41
CA VAL A 22 -14.55 21.96 1.42
C VAL A 22 -15.07 21.35 0.12
N GLU A 23 -14.42 20.28 -0.40
CA GLU A 23 -14.89 19.54 -1.59
C GLU A 23 -16.29 18.91 -1.40
N LYS A 24 -16.70 18.68 -0.14
CA LYS A 24 -18.02 18.14 0.24
C LYS A 24 -19.02 19.22 0.70
N GLU A 25 -18.65 20.48 0.59
CA GLU A 25 -19.48 21.62 1.03
C GLU A 25 -19.86 21.58 2.52
N MET A 26 -19.06 20.86 3.33
CA MET A 26 -19.22 20.79 4.78
C MET A 26 -18.45 21.94 5.45
N TYR A 27 -18.94 23.16 5.25
CA TYR A 27 -18.19 24.38 5.53
C TYR A 27 -17.95 24.67 7.01
N ASP A 28 -18.88 24.33 7.90
CA ASP A 28 -18.72 24.51 9.35
C ASP A 28 -17.61 23.60 9.89
N GLU A 29 -17.62 22.34 9.45
CA GLU A 29 -16.59 21.38 9.79
C GLU A 29 -15.25 21.77 9.17
N ALA A 30 -15.24 22.23 7.93
CA ALA A 30 -14.04 22.72 7.26
C ALA A 30 -13.41 23.88 8.00
N LYS A 31 -14.22 24.88 8.40
CA LYS A 31 -13.77 26.04 9.19
C LYS A 31 -13.14 25.57 10.51
N THR A 32 -13.76 24.65 11.21
CA THR A 32 -13.21 24.06 12.45
C THR A 32 -11.78 23.52 12.25
N GLU A 33 -11.55 22.71 11.20
CA GLU A 33 -10.22 22.16 10.92
C GLU A 33 -9.21 23.23 10.47
N ILE A 34 -9.66 24.19 9.69
CA ILE A 34 -8.82 25.33 9.26
C ILE A 34 -8.35 26.13 10.47
N GLU A 35 -9.23 26.42 11.42
CA GLU A 35 -8.88 27.15 12.64
C GLU A 35 -7.87 26.39 13.49
N ILE A 36 -8.03 25.07 13.64
CA ILE A 36 -7.06 24.21 14.36
C ILE A 36 -5.70 24.24 13.66
N VAL A 37 -5.66 24.16 12.33
CA VAL A 37 -4.42 24.22 11.56
C VAL A 37 -3.76 25.59 11.71
N VAL A 38 -4.51 26.69 11.60
CA VAL A 38 -4.01 28.06 11.74
C VAL A 38 -3.42 28.29 13.13
N ASP A 39 -4.18 27.96 14.20
CA ASP A 39 -3.74 28.09 15.60
C ASP A 39 -2.45 27.31 15.85
N THR A 40 -2.40 26.04 15.41
CA THR A 40 -1.20 25.22 15.57
C THR A 40 0.00 25.79 14.87
N ARG A 41 -0.15 26.29 13.62
CA ARG A 41 0.94 26.88 12.85
C ARG A 41 1.41 28.20 13.44
N GLN A 42 0.51 29.02 13.95
CA GLN A 42 0.87 30.29 14.61
C GLN A 42 1.65 30.03 15.90
N LYS A 43 1.21 29.11 16.75
CA LYS A 43 1.94 28.68 17.97
C LYS A 43 3.34 28.15 17.69
N LYS A 44 3.52 27.48 16.54
CA LYS A 44 4.82 26.94 16.10
C LYS A 44 5.62 27.92 15.22
N GLN A 45 5.14 29.12 14.96
CA GLN A 45 5.74 30.10 14.04
C GLN A 45 5.95 29.55 12.63
N TRP A 46 5.05 28.70 12.17
CA TRP A 46 5.05 28.17 10.80
C TRP A 46 4.19 29.05 9.87
N GLY A 47 4.64 29.24 8.65
CA GLY A 47 3.86 29.98 7.65
C GLY A 47 2.49 29.37 7.36
N ILE A 48 1.49 30.18 7.13
CA ILE A 48 0.14 29.75 6.73
C ILE A 48 0.17 29.36 5.24
N PRO A 49 -0.30 28.17 4.86
CA PRO A 49 -0.38 27.76 3.46
C PRO A 49 -1.28 28.67 2.65
N ARG A 50 -0.89 28.94 1.38
CA ARG A 50 -1.67 29.81 0.46
C ARG A 50 -3.12 29.33 0.31
N GLN A 51 -3.35 28.01 0.26
CA GLN A 51 -4.69 27.44 0.17
C GLN A 51 -5.56 27.84 1.37
N ILE A 52 -5.05 27.76 2.59
CA ILE A 52 -5.78 28.19 3.79
C ILE A 52 -6.02 29.70 3.78
N ALA A 53 -5.03 30.47 3.39
CA ALA A 53 -5.20 31.93 3.27
C ALA A 53 -6.32 32.25 2.26
N GLY A 54 -6.32 31.59 1.09
CA GLY A 54 -7.38 31.75 0.09
C GLY A 54 -8.78 31.39 0.62
N TRP A 55 -8.92 30.26 1.31
CA TRP A 55 -10.21 29.86 1.88
C TRP A 55 -10.76 30.89 2.89
N LYS A 56 -9.90 31.53 3.65
CA LYS A 56 -10.33 32.57 4.62
C LYS A 56 -10.93 33.80 3.97
N GLU A 57 -10.64 34.07 2.71
CA GLU A 57 -11.21 35.16 1.92
C GLU A 57 -12.55 34.77 1.25
N GLU A 58 -12.89 33.49 1.22
CA GLU A 58 -14.12 32.98 0.61
C GLU A 58 -15.37 33.32 1.44
N SER A 59 -16.50 33.57 0.76
CA SER A 59 -17.77 33.91 1.42
C SER A 59 -18.29 32.81 2.33
N TRP A 60 -18.10 31.54 1.94
CA TRP A 60 -18.49 30.41 2.75
C TRP A 60 -17.75 30.36 4.10
N TYR A 61 -16.46 30.73 4.11
CA TYR A 61 -15.68 30.74 5.34
C TYR A 61 -16.17 31.84 6.31
N GLN A 62 -16.57 32.99 5.77
CA GLN A 62 -17.10 34.09 6.56
C GLN A 62 -18.46 33.72 7.18
N SER A 63 -19.31 33.01 6.44
CA SER A 63 -20.67 32.62 6.89
C SER A 63 -20.71 31.33 7.72
N ALA A 64 -19.71 30.45 7.60
CA ALA A 64 -19.67 29.19 8.34
C ALA A 64 -19.48 29.40 9.85
N GLU A 65 -19.99 28.50 10.65
CA GLU A 65 -19.83 28.47 12.12
C GLU A 65 -18.91 27.32 12.54
N ALA A 66 -17.77 27.64 13.16
CA ALA A 66 -16.84 26.63 13.63
C ALA A 66 -17.49 25.81 14.75
N LYS A 67 -17.47 24.47 14.63
CA LYS A 67 -17.96 23.53 15.62
C LYS A 67 -16.91 23.29 16.71
N ARG A 68 -17.33 22.69 17.82
CA ARG A 68 -16.43 22.42 18.94
C ARG A 68 -15.27 21.49 18.55
N ASN A 69 -15.56 20.45 17.78
CA ASN A 69 -14.55 19.53 17.20
C ASN A 69 -15.19 18.63 16.13
N ASN A 70 -14.34 17.97 15.33
CA ASN A 70 -14.73 17.00 14.29
C ASN A 70 -14.12 15.61 14.54
N LYS A 71 -13.88 15.22 15.79
CA LYS A 71 -13.09 14.01 16.10
C LYS A 71 -13.65 12.74 15.44
N ASP A 72 -14.97 12.54 15.53
CA ASP A 72 -15.62 11.37 14.95
C ASP A 72 -15.61 11.41 13.41
N LEU A 73 -15.86 12.59 12.86
CA LEU A 73 -15.83 12.81 11.43
C LEU A 73 -14.42 12.64 10.86
N TYR A 74 -13.41 13.12 11.55
CA TYR A 74 -12.01 12.91 11.18
C TYR A 74 -11.63 11.42 11.20
N SER A 75 -12.06 10.68 12.21
CA SER A 75 -11.84 9.22 12.28
C SER A 75 -12.49 8.49 11.11
N LYS A 76 -13.73 8.87 10.77
CA LYS A 76 -14.49 8.30 9.64
C LYS A 76 -13.83 8.53 8.29
N TYR A 77 -13.30 9.74 8.06
CA TYR A 77 -12.79 10.16 6.75
C TYR A 77 -11.27 10.28 6.67
N ARG A 78 -10.55 9.74 7.64
CA ARG A 78 -9.08 9.79 7.67
C ARG A 78 -8.45 9.28 6.37
N GLY A 79 -8.94 8.17 5.82
CA GLY A 79 -8.44 7.63 4.55
C GLY A 79 -8.60 8.59 3.37
N LYS A 80 -9.69 9.38 3.34
CA LYS A 80 -9.89 10.40 2.31
C LYS A 80 -8.91 11.58 2.46
N ALA A 81 -8.62 11.98 3.68
CA ALA A 81 -7.60 12.99 3.95
C ALA A 81 -6.19 12.50 3.52
N GLU A 82 -5.87 11.22 3.76
CA GLU A 82 -4.61 10.61 3.30
C GLU A 82 -4.52 10.57 1.76
N GLU A 83 -5.59 10.24 1.07
CA GLU A 83 -5.66 10.28 -0.40
C GLU A 83 -5.36 11.69 -0.93
N ILE A 84 -5.93 12.73 -0.33
CA ILE A 84 -5.67 14.13 -0.71
C ILE A 84 -4.23 14.52 -0.40
N LEU A 85 -3.74 14.18 0.80
CA LEU A 85 -2.38 14.53 1.22
C LEU A 85 -1.31 13.95 0.28
N PHE A 86 -1.54 12.73 -0.20
CA PHE A 86 -0.57 12.00 -1.01
C PHE A 86 -0.90 11.95 -2.50
N ARG A 87 -1.94 12.67 -2.97
CA ARG A 87 -2.34 12.67 -4.41
C ARG A 87 -1.22 13.07 -5.37
N GLY A 88 -0.24 13.84 -4.92
CA GLY A 88 0.91 14.22 -5.73
C GLY A 88 1.97 13.13 -5.92
N PHE A 89 1.86 12.00 -5.23
CA PHE A 89 2.74 10.85 -5.42
C PHE A 89 2.10 9.86 -6.38
N PRO A 90 2.87 9.33 -7.35
CA PRO A 90 2.35 8.36 -8.30
C PRO A 90 1.87 7.10 -7.58
N GLU A 91 0.76 6.56 -8.05
CA GLU A 91 0.22 5.28 -7.60
C GLU A 91 0.83 4.17 -8.43
N VAL A 92 1.32 3.14 -7.78
CA VAL A 92 2.03 2.03 -8.41
C VAL A 92 1.38 0.72 -8.00
N VAL A 93 1.08 -0.13 -8.97
CA VAL A 93 0.59 -1.48 -8.72
C VAL A 93 1.78 -2.41 -8.47
N VAL A 94 1.70 -3.19 -7.40
CA VAL A 94 2.70 -4.18 -7.01
C VAL A 94 2.03 -5.47 -6.57
N VAL A 95 2.74 -6.59 -6.67
CA VAL A 95 2.26 -7.89 -6.18
C VAL A 95 3.08 -8.31 -4.97
N VAL A 96 2.41 -8.81 -3.95
CA VAL A 96 3.05 -9.30 -2.72
C VAL A 96 3.75 -10.63 -3.00
N GLU A 97 5.08 -10.64 -2.91
CA GLU A 97 5.92 -11.82 -3.08
C GLU A 97 6.12 -12.59 -1.77
N PHE A 98 6.24 -11.85 -0.66
CA PHE A 98 6.47 -12.44 0.66
C PHE A 98 5.98 -11.52 1.77
N VAL A 99 5.43 -12.09 2.84
CA VAL A 99 4.99 -11.36 4.03
C VAL A 99 5.77 -11.83 5.26
N ASN A 100 6.53 -10.91 5.85
CA ASN A 100 7.16 -11.13 7.15
C ASN A 100 6.27 -10.55 8.25
N THR A 101 5.48 -11.40 8.89
CA THR A 101 4.50 -10.99 9.92
C THR A 101 5.18 -10.47 11.19
N ASN A 102 6.35 -11.01 11.57
CA ASN A 102 7.08 -10.60 12.77
C ASN A 102 7.64 -9.17 12.63
N ARG A 103 8.20 -8.85 11.46
CA ARG A 103 8.76 -7.53 11.17
C ARG A 103 7.74 -6.55 10.57
N LYS A 104 6.50 -7.01 10.32
CA LYS A 104 5.46 -6.25 9.63
C LYS A 104 5.92 -5.69 8.28
N MET A 105 6.57 -6.54 7.49
CA MET A 105 7.14 -6.17 6.18
C MET A 105 6.54 -6.99 5.05
N ILE A 106 6.34 -6.33 3.93
CA ILE A 106 5.98 -6.93 2.64
C ILE A 106 7.17 -6.82 1.72
N ASN A 107 7.55 -7.94 1.09
CA ASN A 107 8.37 -7.94 -0.11
C ASN A 107 7.42 -7.94 -1.32
N PHE A 108 7.70 -7.09 -2.29
CA PHE A 108 6.86 -6.93 -3.47
C PHE A 108 7.65 -7.01 -4.77
N VAL A 109 6.96 -7.33 -5.84
CA VAL A 109 7.41 -7.22 -7.23
C VAL A 109 6.53 -6.19 -7.93
N LYS A 110 7.15 -5.23 -8.62
CA LYS A 110 6.47 -4.25 -9.47
C LYS A 110 6.49 -4.68 -10.94
N ASP A 111 7.63 -5.17 -11.38
CA ASP A 111 7.89 -5.66 -12.73
C ASP A 111 9.10 -6.61 -12.71
N ARG A 112 9.54 -7.14 -13.90
CA ARG A 112 10.67 -8.06 -14.00
C ARG A 112 12.05 -7.42 -13.73
N HIS A 113 12.09 -6.15 -13.36
CA HIS A 113 13.33 -5.43 -13.07
C HIS A 113 13.31 -4.80 -11.68
N THR A 114 12.11 -4.60 -11.13
CA THR A 114 11.89 -3.84 -9.90
C THR A 114 11.18 -4.68 -8.85
N LYS A 115 11.86 -4.92 -7.76
CA LYS A 115 11.34 -5.52 -6.54
C LYS A 115 11.80 -4.69 -5.35
N GLY A 116 11.18 -4.86 -4.20
CA GLY A 116 11.59 -4.15 -3.00
C GLY A 116 10.79 -4.62 -1.79
N PHE A 117 10.92 -3.88 -0.70
CA PHE A 117 10.13 -4.16 0.48
C PHE A 117 9.75 -2.87 1.21
N PHE A 118 8.65 -2.94 1.97
CA PHE A 118 8.19 -1.83 2.81
C PHE A 118 7.52 -2.34 4.09
N LYS A 119 7.41 -1.47 5.10
CA LYS A 119 6.62 -1.74 6.31
C LYS A 119 5.15 -1.50 6.03
N TYR A 120 4.29 -2.49 6.35
CA TYR A 120 2.85 -2.39 6.16
C TYR A 120 2.06 -2.04 7.42
N SER A 121 2.71 -1.99 8.58
CA SER A 121 2.05 -1.68 9.86
C SER A 121 1.32 -0.34 9.80
N GLY A 122 0.02 -0.36 10.09
CA GLY A 122 -0.86 0.82 10.04
C GLY A 122 -1.25 1.29 8.63
N LEU A 123 -0.86 0.56 7.58
CA LEU A 123 -1.21 0.87 6.19
C LEU A 123 -2.22 -0.11 5.60
N ILE A 124 -2.10 -1.40 5.93
CA ILE A 124 -2.99 -2.45 5.44
C ILE A 124 -3.05 -3.60 6.46
N ASP A 125 -4.22 -4.22 6.57
CA ASP A 125 -4.43 -5.37 7.43
C ASP A 125 -4.30 -6.67 6.65
N ARG A 126 -3.65 -7.68 7.29
CA ARG A 126 -3.55 -9.06 6.83
C ARG A 126 -3.20 -9.21 5.35
N PRO A 127 -2.08 -8.64 4.88
CA PRO A 127 -1.61 -8.89 3.53
C PRO A 127 -1.24 -10.37 3.38
N VAL A 128 -1.52 -10.93 2.21
CA VAL A 128 -1.13 -12.32 1.86
C VAL A 128 -0.30 -12.32 0.57
N VAL A 129 0.48 -13.38 0.38
CA VAL A 129 1.26 -13.58 -0.85
C VAL A 129 0.30 -13.69 -2.04
N GLY A 130 0.60 -12.97 -3.11
CA GLY A 130 -0.27 -12.87 -4.29
C GLY A 130 -1.27 -11.72 -4.26
N ASP A 131 -1.43 -11.01 -3.12
CA ASP A 131 -2.23 -9.78 -3.11
C ASP A 131 -1.69 -8.78 -4.13
N ILE A 132 -2.58 -8.18 -4.91
CA ILE A 132 -2.28 -7.04 -5.77
C ILE A 132 -2.56 -5.77 -4.99
N LEU A 133 -1.55 -4.93 -4.84
CA LEU A 133 -1.64 -3.71 -4.03
C LEU A 133 -1.39 -2.48 -4.90
N SER A 134 -2.22 -1.46 -4.70
CA SER A 134 -1.93 -0.10 -5.15
C SER A 134 -1.23 0.65 -4.04
N VAL A 135 -0.02 1.13 -4.29
CA VAL A 135 0.88 1.74 -3.30
C VAL A 135 1.39 3.09 -3.80
N ARG A 136 1.42 4.08 -2.91
CA ARG A 136 2.16 5.32 -3.13
C ARG A 136 3.44 5.30 -2.30
N PHE A 137 4.57 5.48 -2.93
CA PHE A 137 5.87 5.52 -2.26
C PHE A 137 6.38 6.97 -2.11
N ASN A 138 7.20 7.19 -1.08
CA ASN A 138 7.89 8.46 -0.88
C ASN A 138 9.19 8.49 -1.71
N GLY A 139 9.06 8.80 -2.99
CA GLY A 139 10.17 8.84 -3.94
C GLY A 139 10.13 7.68 -4.95
N GLU A 140 11.23 7.55 -5.71
CA GLU A 140 11.41 6.47 -6.68
C GLU A 140 11.56 5.12 -6.00
N ILE A 141 11.01 4.09 -6.63
CA ILE A 141 11.08 2.71 -6.12
C ILE A 141 12.49 2.18 -6.34
N GLN A 142 13.08 1.66 -5.28
CA GLN A 142 14.39 1.04 -5.28
C GLN A 142 14.27 -0.46 -5.02
N ASN A 143 15.26 -1.23 -5.48
CA ASN A 143 15.36 -2.67 -5.22
C ASN A 143 15.78 -2.98 -3.76
N ASP A 144 15.32 -2.18 -2.82
CA ASP A 144 15.60 -2.23 -1.39
C ASP A 144 14.40 -1.74 -0.59
N PHE A 145 14.63 -1.16 0.59
CA PHE A 145 13.58 -0.57 1.43
C PHE A 145 12.93 0.66 0.77
N ASN A 146 11.61 0.63 0.69
CA ASN A 146 10.80 1.73 0.19
C ASN A 146 9.85 2.22 1.28
N LYS A 147 9.74 3.52 1.45
CA LYS A 147 8.77 4.11 2.39
C LYS A 147 7.40 4.23 1.72
N ALA A 148 6.51 3.29 2.02
CA ALA A 148 5.12 3.39 1.60
C ALA A 148 4.40 4.51 2.38
N LEU A 149 3.55 5.27 1.68
CA LEU A 149 2.71 6.35 2.20
C LEU A 149 1.26 5.90 2.33
N THR A 150 0.74 5.24 1.29
CA THR A 150 -0.57 4.61 1.29
C THR A 150 -0.50 3.24 0.65
N VAL A 151 -1.33 2.31 1.12
CA VAL A 151 -1.45 0.96 0.57
C VAL A 151 -2.92 0.59 0.52
N ARG A 152 -3.40 0.09 -0.63
CA ARG A 152 -4.75 -0.44 -0.80
C ARG A 152 -4.69 -1.76 -1.54
N LYS A 153 -5.53 -2.72 -1.15
CA LYS A 153 -5.74 -3.91 -1.98
C LYS A 153 -6.51 -3.52 -3.24
N CYS A 154 -6.03 -3.96 -4.37
CA CYS A 154 -6.80 -3.91 -5.60
C CYS A 154 -7.93 -4.95 -5.55
N GLN A 155 -8.94 -4.77 -6.38
CA GLN A 155 -9.98 -5.78 -6.58
C GLN A 155 -9.39 -6.99 -7.32
N ASP A 156 -10.01 -8.16 -7.19
CA ASP A 156 -9.50 -9.43 -7.72
C ASP A 156 -9.47 -9.51 -9.25
N ASP A 157 -10.08 -8.55 -9.95
CA ASP A 157 -10.15 -8.44 -11.40
C ASP A 157 -8.99 -7.65 -12.05
N VAL A 158 -8.04 -7.17 -11.25
CA VAL A 158 -6.86 -6.48 -11.80
C VAL A 158 -5.91 -7.50 -12.43
N GLU A 159 -5.89 -7.52 -13.76
CA GLU A 159 -4.94 -8.33 -14.52
C GLU A 159 -3.52 -7.82 -14.33
N THR A 160 -2.56 -8.73 -14.20
CA THR A 160 -1.15 -8.43 -14.09
C THR A 160 -0.31 -9.55 -14.71
N GLU A 161 0.73 -9.16 -15.45
CA GLU A 161 1.71 -10.12 -15.99
C GLU A 161 2.61 -10.75 -14.91
N LEU A 162 2.45 -10.34 -13.65
CA LEU A 162 3.25 -10.80 -12.52
C LEU A 162 2.65 -12.03 -11.85
N LEU A 163 1.41 -12.38 -12.17
CA LEU A 163 0.70 -13.57 -11.70
C LEU A 163 0.26 -14.40 -12.90
N LYS A 164 0.30 -15.71 -12.76
CA LYS A 164 -0.30 -16.65 -13.72
C LYS A 164 -0.93 -17.83 -13.04
N SER A 165 -1.94 -18.42 -13.66
CA SER A 165 -2.35 -19.79 -13.37
C SER A 165 -1.39 -20.77 -14.02
N PHE A 166 -1.22 -21.96 -13.42
CA PHE A 166 -0.47 -23.04 -14.02
C PHE A 166 -1.18 -24.37 -13.74
N GLU A 167 -0.95 -25.33 -14.60
CA GLU A 167 -1.52 -26.68 -14.51
C GLU A 167 -0.54 -27.66 -15.16
N GLY A 168 -0.40 -28.86 -14.60
CA GLY A 168 0.46 -29.89 -15.14
C GLY A 168 0.87 -30.95 -14.14
N THR A 169 1.87 -31.74 -14.50
CA THR A 169 2.37 -32.82 -13.67
C THR A 169 3.48 -32.32 -12.74
N PHE A 170 3.34 -32.57 -11.47
CA PHE A 170 4.37 -32.28 -10.47
C PHE A 170 5.57 -33.22 -10.61
N GLN A 171 6.76 -32.63 -10.67
CA GLN A 171 8.05 -33.32 -10.74
C GLN A 171 8.92 -32.95 -9.54
N GLN A 172 9.06 -33.88 -8.58
CA GLN A 172 9.94 -33.68 -7.45
C GLN A 172 11.40 -33.83 -7.88
N MET A 173 12.26 -32.96 -7.44
CA MET A 173 13.71 -33.08 -7.67
C MET A 173 14.30 -34.11 -6.74
N SER A 174 15.04 -35.08 -7.33
CA SER A 174 15.62 -36.23 -6.58
C SER A 174 16.47 -35.77 -5.39
N GLY A 175 16.12 -36.28 -4.20
CA GLY A 175 16.79 -35.94 -2.93
C GLY A 175 16.61 -34.47 -2.48
N LYS A 176 15.59 -33.79 -2.97
CA LYS A 176 15.26 -32.40 -2.57
C LYS A 176 13.82 -32.28 -2.08
N ASP A 177 13.60 -31.31 -1.25
CA ASP A 177 12.32 -30.90 -0.69
C ASP A 177 11.58 -29.85 -1.54
N PHE A 178 11.87 -29.77 -2.85
CA PHE A 178 11.23 -28.90 -3.82
C PHE A 178 11.03 -29.62 -5.16
N GLY A 179 10.19 -29.04 -6.01
CA GLY A 179 9.93 -29.56 -7.34
C GLY A 179 9.47 -28.50 -8.32
N PHE A 180 8.98 -28.96 -9.48
CA PHE A 180 8.50 -28.13 -10.55
C PHE A 180 7.20 -28.67 -11.15
N CYS A 181 6.37 -27.77 -11.68
CA CYS A 181 5.25 -28.06 -12.55
C CYS A 181 5.19 -26.98 -13.61
N ASP A 182 5.24 -27.34 -14.91
CA ASP A 182 5.19 -26.40 -16.03
C ASP A 182 6.15 -25.20 -15.85
N HIS A 183 7.43 -25.45 -15.55
CA HIS A 183 8.45 -24.44 -15.25
C HIS A 183 8.16 -23.53 -14.03
N VAL A 184 7.14 -23.85 -13.23
CA VAL A 184 6.86 -23.18 -11.97
C VAL A 184 7.59 -23.90 -10.85
N PHE A 185 8.42 -23.16 -10.11
CA PHE A 185 9.11 -23.66 -8.93
C PHE A 185 8.13 -23.78 -7.75
N ILE A 186 8.14 -24.93 -7.10
CA ILE A 186 7.34 -25.24 -5.92
C ILE A 186 8.28 -25.50 -4.76
N ASP A 187 8.25 -24.63 -3.76
CA ASP A 187 9.16 -24.72 -2.62
C ASP A 187 8.68 -25.70 -1.54
N ALA A 188 9.61 -26.05 -0.64
CA ALA A 188 9.35 -26.94 0.48
C ALA A 188 8.22 -26.46 1.40
N GLY A 189 8.05 -25.14 1.54
CA GLY A 189 7.01 -24.57 2.41
C GLY A 189 5.60 -24.86 1.90
N ILE A 190 5.42 -24.96 0.58
CA ILE A 190 4.16 -25.39 -0.03
C ILE A 190 4.03 -26.91 0.06
N LEU A 191 5.09 -27.67 -0.32
CA LEU A 191 5.05 -29.12 -0.33
C LEU A 191 4.79 -29.76 1.04
N ASN A 192 5.37 -29.19 2.09
CA ASN A 192 5.17 -29.70 3.46
C ASN A 192 3.73 -29.56 3.98
N ASN A 193 2.91 -28.74 3.33
CA ASN A 193 1.50 -28.57 3.69
C ASN A 193 0.55 -29.37 2.79
N LEU A 194 1.10 -30.06 1.78
CA LEU A 194 0.34 -30.83 0.79
C LEU A 194 0.94 -32.22 0.68
N ASP A 195 0.09 -33.23 0.66
CA ASP A 195 0.51 -34.62 0.45
C ASP A 195 0.60 -34.90 -1.07
N LEU A 196 1.64 -34.31 -1.70
CA LEU A 196 1.86 -34.43 -3.14
C LEU A 196 2.90 -35.50 -3.44
N ALA A 197 2.55 -36.42 -4.33
CA ALA A 197 3.46 -37.42 -4.87
C ALA A 197 4.03 -36.99 -6.22
N ASN A 198 5.23 -37.49 -6.53
CA ASN A 198 5.82 -37.27 -7.85
C ASN A 198 4.94 -37.91 -8.94
N GLY A 199 4.52 -37.12 -9.91
CA GLY A 199 3.60 -37.50 -10.97
C GLY A 199 2.16 -37.01 -10.80
N ASP A 200 1.81 -36.41 -9.66
CA ASP A 200 0.48 -35.86 -9.44
C ASP A 200 0.17 -34.72 -10.40
N HIS A 201 -1.08 -34.68 -10.87
CA HIS A 201 -1.57 -33.57 -11.67
C HIS A 201 -2.09 -32.48 -10.76
N ILE A 202 -1.51 -31.30 -10.85
CA ILE A 202 -1.81 -30.16 -9.99
C ILE A 202 -2.10 -28.90 -10.79
N HIS A 203 -2.86 -28.01 -10.20
CA HIS A 203 -3.06 -26.65 -10.73
C HIS A 203 -2.91 -25.61 -9.61
N GLY A 204 -2.72 -24.35 -9.98
CA GLY A 204 -2.53 -23.33 -8.97
C GLY A 204 -2.21 -21.95 -9.55
N LYS A 205 -1.73 -21.09 -8.65
CA LYS A 205 -1.28 -19.73 -8.99
C LYS A 205 0.21 -19.56 -8.71
N ALA A 206 0.89 -18.85 -9.60
CA ALA A 206 2.31 -18.55 -9.51
C ALA A 206 2.54 -17.05 -9.63
N ILE A 207 3.59 -16.56 -8.95
CA ILE A 207 4.11 -15.21 -9.04
C ILE A 207 5.47 -15.23 -9.74
N ILE A 208 5.76 -14.18 -10.50
CA ILE A 208 7.13 -13.94 -10.96
C ILE A 208 8.01 -13.58 -9.75
N SER A 209 9.14 -14.24 -9.59
CA SER A 209 10.04 -14.09 -8.44
C SER A 209 11.49 -14.10 -8.90
N TYR A 210 12.34 -13.31 -8.24
CA TYR A 210 13.76 -13.26 -8.56
C TYR A 210 14.56 -14.26 -7.72
N ASN A 211 15.21 -15.21 -8.40
CA ASN A 211 16.09 -16.17 -7.75
C ASN A 211 17.48 -15.54 -7.51
N ASN A 212 17.77 -15.20 -6.27
CA ASN A 212 19.04 -14.57 -5.89
C ASN A 212 20.28 -15.45 -6.14
N ARG A 213 20.12 -16.79 -6.13
CA ARG A 213 21.24 -17.72 -6.38
C ARG A 213 21.56 -17.83 -7.87
N ARG A 214 20.54 -17.94 -8.74
CA ARG A 214 20.70 -18.05 -10.19
C ARG A 214 20.79 -16.72 -10.90
N LYS A 215 20.47 -15.61 -10.21
CA LYS A 215 20.41 -14.25 -10.77
C LYS A 215 19.42 -14.13 -11.94
N GLU A 216 18.30 -14.84 -11.86
CA GLU A 216 17.27 -14.87 -12.90
C GLU A 216 15.87 -14.73 -12.32
N TRP A 217 14.94 -14.27 -13.15
CA TRP A 217 13.53 -14.26 -12.87
C TRP A 217 12.89 -15.59 -13.28
N GLY A 218 12.01 -16.13 -12.44
CA GLY A 218 11.28 -17.37 -12.71
C GLY A 218 9.90 -17.34 -12.06
N TRP A 219 9.09 -18.33 -12.36
CA TRP A 219 7.78 -18.50 -11.76
C TRP A 219 7.91 -19.32 -10.46
N LYS A 220 7.26 -18.86 -9.41
CA LYS A 220 7.20 -19.51 -8.11
C LYS A 220 5.73 -19.72 -7.73
N ALA A 221 5.35 -20.93 -7.37
CA ALA A 221 4.01 -21.22 -6.85
C ALA A 221 3.74 -20.46 -5.56
N ILE A 222 2.52 -19.92 -5.44
CA ILE A 222 2.01 -19.24 -4.24
C ILE A 222 0.79 -19.96 -3.67
N LYS A 223 0.09 -20.72 -4.51
CA LYS A 223 -1.06 -21.55 -4.12
C LYS A 223 -1.13 -22.74 -5.06
N ILE A 224 -1.40 -23.90 -4.50
CA ILE A 224 -1.73 -25.13 -5.24
C ILE A 224 -3.12 -25.57 -4.80
N GLU A 225 -3.91 -25.98 -5.78
CA GLU A 225 -5.22 -26.59 -5.62
C GLU A 225 -5.11 -28.01 -6.22
N SER A 226 -5.32 -29.03 -5.42
CA SER A 226 -5.31 -30.43 -5.79
C SER A 226 -6.71 -30.96 -5.95
#